data_003be835a55a4f023750324448e3ee0e
#
_entry.id   003be835a55a4f023750324448e3ee0e
#
_cell.length_a   1.000
_cell.length_b   1.000
_cell.length_c   1.000
_cell.angle_alpha   90.00
_cell.angle_beta   90.00
_cell.angle_gamma   90.00
#
_symmetry.space_group_name_H-M   'P 1'
#
loop_
_entity.id
_entity.type
_entity.pdbx_description
1 polymer ?
#
loop_
_entity_poly.entity_id
_entity_poly.type
_entity_poly.pdbx_seq_one_letter_code
_entity_poly.pdbx_strand_id
1 'polypeptide(L)'
;MSSLFKSTWNTRWLPSGDYRYIRTDCPRNITEEEIGFLIEHNILTVVDLREEVEYVKRPCPLENDNRFKYLHMPVSGGDVYPVTYEETMKAYDTMMDDNLLNIVDTIMNSATGVIYFCAAGKDRTGVVSAVILKKLGVDEKTILDDYMISKDNLMVRLEKIKQEHPNQTIRAIIPHPDYVKNILKKI
;
A
#
# COMPACT_ATOMS: atom_id res chain seq x y z
N MET A 1 1.32 -3.29 -15.76
CA MET A 1 2.65 -2.60 -15.62
C MET A 1 3.50 -3.48 -14.72
N SER A 2 4.78 -3.76 -15.04
CA SER A 2 5.63 -4.58 -14.16
C SER A 2 6.02 -3.81 -12.90
N SER A 3 6.32 -4.53 -11.80
CA SER A 3 6.87 -3.93 -10.58
C SER A 3 8.18 -3.18 -10.89
N LEU A 4 8.41 -2.05 -10.23
CA LEU A 4 9.65 -1.28 -10.32
C LEU A 4 10.84 -2.07 -9.77
N PHE A 5 10.62 -2.88 -8.72
CA PHE A 5 11.61 -3.74 -8.10
C PHE A 5 11.38 -5.21 -8.48
N LYS A 6 12.46 -5.94 -8.71
CA LYS A 6 12.43 -7.38 -9.01
C LYS A 6 12.10 -8.23 -7.78
N SER A 7 12.44 -7.72 -6.59
CA SER A 7 12.21 -8.39 -5.31
C SER A 7 10.77 -8.29 -4.79
N THR A 8 9.93 -7.48 -5.44
CA THR A 8 8.56 -7.19 -5.06
C THR A 8 7.59 -7.39 -6.23
N TRP A 9 6.30 -7.43 -5.93
CA TRP A 9 5.26 -7.64 -6.94
C TRP A 9 4.56 -6.36 -7.37
N ASN A 10 4.47 -5.37 -6.46
CA ASN A 10 3.55 -4.25 -6.61
C ASN A 10 4.19 -2.87 -6.40
N THR A 11 5.53 -2.80 -6.53
CA THR A 11 6.27 -1.54 -6.37
C THR A 11 6.11 -0.63 -7.57
N ARG A 12 5.75 0.62 -7.31
CA ARG A 12 5.67 1.68 -8.32
C ARG A 12 5.69 3.06 -7.71
N TRP A 13 6.04 4.03 -8.52
CA TRP A 13 5.81 5.44 -8.20
C TRP A 13 4.32 5.72 -8.09
N LEU A 14 3.96 6.56 -7.13
CA LEU A 14 2.63 7.14 -7.08
C LEU A 14 2.52 8.20 -8.21
N PRO A 15 1.40 8.28 -8.95
CA PRO A 15 1.25 9.26 -10.03
C PRO A 15 0.93 10.67 -9.48
N SER A 16 1.81 11.19 -8.61
CA SER A 16 1.77 12.52 -8.00
C SER A 16 2.49 13.58 -8.83
N GLY A 17 3.31 13.16 -9.82
CA GLY A 17 4.06 14.04 -10.71
C GLY A 17 5.45 14.44 -10.21
N ASP A 18 5.78 14.19 -8.95
CA ASP A 18 7.01 14.65 -8.28
C ASP A 18 8.01 13.54 -7.91
N TYR A 19 7.73 12.28 -8.23
CA TYR A 19 8.58 11.12 -7.90
C TYR A 19 8.99 11.06 -6.43
N ARG A 20 8.09 11.47 -5.55
CA ARG A 20 8.34 11.55 -4.11
C ARG A 20 7.83 10.34 -3.34
N TYR A 21 6.88 9.62 -3.90
CA TYR A 21 6.17 8.55 -3.21
C TYR A 21 6.27 7.24 -3.97
N ILE A 22 6.75 6.20 -3.29
CA ILE A 22 6.75 4.80 -3.79
C ILE A 22 5.79 4.00 -2.94
N ARG A 23 4.82 3.35 -3.57
CA ARG A 23 3.98 2.34 -2.94
C ARG A 23 4.47 0.93 -3.31
N THR A 24 4.39 -0.03 -2.37
CA THR A 24 4.86 -1.39 -2.59
C THR A 24 4.12 -2.42 -1.74
N ASP A 25 4.29 -3.72 -2.02
CA ASP A 25 4.14 -4.81 -1.07
C ASP A 25 5.38 -4.87 -0.15
N CYS A 26 5.30 -5.62 0.96
CA CYS A 26 6.39 -5.68 1.93
C CYS A 26 7.71 -6.13 1.26
N PRO A 27 8.76 -5.29 1.22
CA PRO A 27 9.99 -5.54 0.50
C PRO A 27 10.97 -6.43 1.30
N ARG A 28 10.53 -7.64 1.65
CA ARG A 28 11.28 -8.58 2.50
C ARG A 28 12.58 -9.08 1.90
N ASN A 29 12.66 -9.10 0.59
CA ASN A 29 13.81 -9.61 -0.17
C ASN A 29 14.46 -8.48 -0.98
N ILE A 30 14.34 -7.23 -0.50
CA ILE A 30 14.93 -6.08 -1.17
C ILE A 30 16.44 -6.28 -1.35
N THR A 31 16.95 -5.97 -2.52
CA THR A 31 18.37 -6.11 -2.85
C THR A 31 19.15 -4.84 -2.57
N GLU A 32 20.48 -4.92 -2.45
CA GLU A 32 21.35 -3.73 -2.31
C GLU A 32 21.25 -2.80 -3.54
N GLU A 33 20.99 -3.33 -4.74
CA GLU A 33 20.74 -2.51 -5.94
C GLU A 33 19.47 -1.67 -5.78
N GLU A 34 18.39 -2.28 -5.26
CA GLU A 34 17.11 -1.60 -5.03
C GLU A 34 17.19 -0.61 -3.85
N ILE A 35 17.98 -0.93 -2.83
CA ILE A 35 18.31 -0.01 -1.74
C ILE A 35 19.10 1.20 -2.30
N GLY A 36 20.11 0.95 -3.12
CA GLY A 36 20.86 2.01 -3.82
C GLY A 36 19.94 2.92 -4.62
N PHE A 37 18.99 2.34 -5.37
CA PHE A 37 17.98 3.09 -6.09
C PHE A 37 17.16 4.01 -5.18
N LEU A 38 16.70 3.53 -4.02
CA LEU A 38 15.96 4.36 -3.07
C LEU A 38 16.80 5.56 -2.58
N ILE A 39 18.07 5.33 -2.26
CA ILE A 39 18.99 6.36 -1.79
C ILE A 39 19.26 7.41 -2.88
N GLU A 40 19.55 6.99 -4.10
CA GLU A 40 19.79 7.85 -5.26
C GLU A 40 18.61 8.78 -5.56
N HIS A 41 17.38 8.28 -5.31
CA HIS A 41 16.15 9.07 -5.50
C HIS A 41 15.70 9.82 -4.24
N ASN A 42 16.55 9.89 -3.20
CA ASN A 42 16.24 10.53 -1.92
C ASN A 42 14.97 9.97 -1.24
N ILE A 43 14.67 8.67 -1.43
CA ILE A 43 13.58 7.95 -0.75
C ILE A 43 14.15 7.35 0.53
N LEU A 44 14.20 8.14 1.60
CA LEU A 44 14.87 7.76 2.85
C LEU A 44 13.92 7.56 4.03
N THR A 45 12.63 7.78 3.83
CA THR A 45 11.60 7.47 4.84
C THR A 45 10.83 6.22 4.42
N VAL A 46 10.69 5.30 5.35
CA VAL A 46 9.95 4.03 5.19
C VAL A 46 8.75 4.04 6.12
N VAL A 47 7.55 3.78 5.61
CA VAL A 47 6.33 3.67 6.42
C VAL A 47 5.72 2.29 6.26
N ASP A 48 5.74 1.51 7.34
CA ASP A 48 5.13 0.19 7.41
C ASP A 48 3.71 0.30 7.98
N LEU A 49 2.73 -0.02 7.13
CA LEU A 49 1.29 0.07 7.44
C LEU A 49 0.71 -1.23 8.00
N ARG A 50 1.55 -2.23 8.28
CA ARG A 50 1.11 -3.55 8.72
C ARG A 50 0.75 -3.56 10.19
N GLU A 51 -0.19 -4.43 10.53
CA GLU A 51 -0.51 -4.74 11.91
C GLU A 51 0.70 -5.33 12.66
N GLU A 52 0.74 -5.17 13.99
CA GLU A 52 1.81 -5.64 14.85
C GLU A 52 2.16 -7.13 14.63
N VAL A 53 1.13 -7.97 14.48
CA VAL A 53 1.31 -9.42 14.26
C VAL A 53 2.02 -9.72 12.93
N GLU A 54 1.73 -8.96 11.89
CA GLU A 54 2.38 -9.12 10.58
C GLU A 54 3.81 -8.59 10.62
N TYR A 55 4.01 -7.46 11.27
CA TYR A 55 5.30 -6.80 11.49
C TYR A 55 6.28 -7.73 12.20
N VAL A 56 5.90 -8.26 13.36
CA VAL A 56 6.75 -9.17 14.17
C VAL A 56 7.04 -10.49 13.42
N LYS A 57 6.04 -11.08 12.77
CA LYS A 57 6.21 -12.36 12.05
C LYS A 57 7.06 -12.25 10.79
N ARG A 58 7.13 -11.08 10.19
CA ARG A 58 7.76 -10.88 8.88
C ARG A 58 8.50 -9.55 8.84
N PRO A 59 9.62 -9.41 9.57
CA PRO A 59 10.35 -8.16 9.63
C PRO A 59 10.77 -7.67 8.24
N CYS A 60 10.88 -6.36 8.09
CA CYS A 60 11.36 -5.72 6.88
C CYS A 60 12.85 -5.38 7.05
N PRO A 61 13.74 -5.74 6.11
CA PRO A 61 15.17 -5.43 6.23
C PRO A 61 15.48 -3.94 6.40
N LEU A 62 14.67 -3.07 5.82
CA LEU A 62 14.86 -1.60 5.92
C LEU A 62 14.67 -1.06 7.33
N GLU A 63 14.07 -1.81 8.25
CA GLU A 63 13.92 -1.43 9.66
C GLU A 63 15.24 -1.28 10.38
N ASN A 64 16.19 -2.17 10.09
CA ASN A 64 17.49 -2.22 10.71
C ASN A 64 18.60 -1.53 9.90
N ASP A 65 18.21 -0.85 8.82
CA ASP A 65 19.12 -0.11 7.96
C ASP A 65 19.16 1.38 8.37
N ASN A 66 20.25 1.82 8.96
CA ASN A 66 20.43 3.16 9.49
C ASN A 66 20.43 4.29 8.42
N ARG A 67 20.42 3.91 7.14
CA ARG A 67 20.28 4.84 6.02
C ARG A 67 18.84 5.36 5.89
N PHE A 68 17.87 4.69 6.55
CA PHE A 68 16.45 5.01 6.45
C PHE A 68 15.85 5.43 7.79
N LYS A 69 14.90 6.35 7.74
CA LYS A 69 13.97 6.62 8.83
C LYS A 69 12.79 5.65 8.72
N TYR A 70 12.77 4.62 9.54
CA TYR A 70 11.68 3.63 9.55
C TYR A 70 10.59 4.03 10.56
N LEU A 71 9.34 3.99 10.11
CA LEU A 71 8.15 4.30 10.90
C LEU A 71 7.17 3.14 10.79
N HIS A 72 6.83 2.50 11.91
CA HIS A 72 5.76 1.53 11.99
C HIS A 72 4.47 2.26 12.35
N MET A 73 3.52 2.33 11.41
CA MET A 73 2.27 3.07 11.54
C MET A 73 1.11 2.22 11.01
N PRO A 74 0.58 1.28 11.81
CA PRO A 74 -0.47 0.37 11.38
C PRO A 74 -1.75 1.10 10.96
N VAL A 75 -2.35 0.69 9.84
CA VAL A 75 -3.67 1.16 9.42
C VAL A 75 -4.74 0.32 10.10
N SER A 76 -5.70 0.97 10.76
CA SER A 76 -6.80 0.32 11.49
C SER A 76 -7.60 -0.64 10.60
N GLY A 77 -8.06 -1.76 11.17
CA GLY A 77 -8.89 -2.75 10.46
C GLY A 77 -8.13 -3.64 9.47
N GLY A 78 -6.80 -3.60 9.49
CA GLY A 78 -5.95 -4.42 8.63
C GLY A 78 -5.90 -5.91 9.01
N ASP A 79 -6.40 -6.28 10.18
CA ASP A 79 -6.51 -7.64 10.71
C ASP A 79 -7.77 -8.37 10.23
N VAL A 80 -8.70 -7.69 9.58
CA VAL A 80 -9.94 -8.27 9.06
C VAL A 80 -9.69 -8.97 7.73
N TYR A 81 -10.11 -10.23 7.64
CA TYR A 81 -10.08 -11.03 6.41
C TYR A 81 -11.51 -11.17 5.86
N PRO A 82 -11.98 -10.21 5.05
CA PRO A 82 -13.35 -10.22 4.53
C PRO A 82 -13.57 -11.41 3.58
N VAL A 83 -14.77 -11.99 3.66
CA VAL A 83 -15.19 -13.13 2.83
C VAL A 83 -16.05 -12.66 1.65
N THR A 84 -16.81 -11.58 1.83
CA THR A 84 -17.72 -11.03 0.83
C THR A 84 -17.29 -9.64 0.34
N TYR A 85 -17.92 -9.19 -0.74
CA TYR A 85 -17.74 -7.84 -1.25
C TYR A 85 -18.18 -6.77 -0.23
N GLU A 86 -19.30 -7.00 0.44
CA GLU A 86 -19.88 -6.09 1.42
C GLU A 86 -18.99 -5.99 2.67
N GLU A 87 -18.45 -7.10 3.12
CA GLU A 87 -17.46 -7.10 4.22
C GLU A 87 -16.19 -6.37 3.83
N THR A 88 -15.74 -6.51 2.58
CA THR A 88 -14.58 -5.77 2.08
C THR A 88 -14.84 -4.27 2.05
N MET A 89 -16.03 -3.86 1.55
CA MET A 89 -16.44 -2.44 1.59
C MET A 89 -16.41 -1.88 3.02
N LYS A 90 -16.95 -2.63 3.98
CA LYS A 90 -16.95 -2.24 5.39
C LYS A 90 -15.53 -2.16 5.96
N ALA A 91 -14.64 -3.11 5.62
CA ALA A 91 -13.24 -3.08 6.04
C ALA A 91 -12.52 -1.82 5.52
N TYR A 92 -12.75 -1.44 4.26
CA TYR A 92 -12.22 -0.17 3.72
C TYR A 92 -12.79 1.04 4.44
N ASP A 93 -14.07 1.04 4.79
CA ASP A 93 -14.70 2.12 5.55
C ASP A 93 -14.08 2.29 6.94
N THR A 94 -13.72 1.18 7.59
CA THR A 94 -13.07 1.18 8.90
C THR A 94 -11.65 1.77 8.83
N MET A 95 -10.96 1.64 7.69
CA MET A 95 -9.63 2.24 7.51
C MET A 95 -9.66 3.79 7.50
N MET A 96 -10.84 4.40 7.21
CA MET A 96 -11.00 5.86 7.15
C MET A 96 -11.27 6.44 8.55
N ASP A 97 -10.21 6.59 9.31
CA ASP A 97 -10.21 7.17 10.66
C ASP A 97 -9.14 8.26 10.82
N ASP A 98 -9.08 8.88 11.99
CA ASP A 98 -8.09 9.92 12.31
C ASP A 98 -6.65 9.39 12.26
N ASN A 99 -6.45 8.09 12.54
CA ASN A 99 -5.15 7.45 12.43
C ASN A 99 -4.66 7.41 10.99
N LEU A 100 -5.53 7.04 10.03
CA LEU A 100 -5.19 7.09 8.61
C LEU A 100 -4.81 8.51 8.16
N LEU A 101 -5.55 9.52 8.60
CA LEU A 101 -5.24 10.92 8.26
C LEU A 101 -3.88 11.34 8.81
N ASN A 102 -3.54 10.94 10.04
CA ASN A 102 -2.22 11.17 10.63
C ASN A 102 -1.11 10.46 9.85
N ILE A 103 -1.33 9.21 9.40
CA ILE A 103 -0.37 8.48 8.54
C ILE A 103 -0.13 9.24 7.23
N VAL A 104 -1.20 9.67 6.57
CA VAL A 104 -1.12 10.43 5.33
C VAL A 104 -0.37 11.74 5.53
N ASP A 105 -0.68 12.49 6.58
CA ASP A 105 -0.01 13.76 6.88
C ASP A 105 1.48 13.53 7.21
N THR A 106 1.82 12.44 7.92
CA THR A 106 3.21 12.05 8.18
C THR A 106 3.97 11.77 6.89
N ILE A 107 3.37 11.03 5.94
CA ILE A 107 3.95 10.74 4.63
C ILE A 107 4.14 12.04 3.83
N MET A 108 3.12 12.87 3.74
CA MET A 108 3.15 14.09 2.93
C MET A 108 4.12 15.15 3.47
N ASN A 109 4.29 15.23 4.79
CA ASN A 109 5.19 16.20 5.44
C ASN A 109 6.61 15.63 5.70
N SER A 110 6.93 14.44 5.17
CA SER A 110 8.29 13.89 5.28
C SER A 110 9.31 14.81 4.63
N ALA A 111 10.47 14.97 5.26
CA ALA A 111 11.59 15.77 4.72
C ALA A 111 12.21 15.14 3.46
N THR A 112 12.12 13.82 3.31
CA THR A 112 12.61 13.03 2.17
C THR A 112 11.46 12.36 1.44
N GLY A 113 11.72 11.76 0.29
CA GLY A 113 10.77 10.88 -0.36
C GLY A 113 10.45 9.66 0.52
N VAL A 114 9.29 9.05 0.28
CA VAL A 114 8.73 8.00 1.13
C VAL A 114 8.42 6.75 0.33
N ILE A 115 8.87 5.60 0.84
CA ILE A 115 8.36 4.29 0.45
C ILE A 115 7.43 3.77 1.55
N TYR A 116 6.21 3.35 1.18
CA TYR A 116 5.23 2.85 2.14
C TYR A 116 4.54 1.58 1.63
N PHE A 117 4.20 0.69 2.56
CA PHE A 117 3.71 -0.64 2.23
C PHE A 117 2.82 -1.26 3.33
N CYS A 118 2.03 -2.24 2.91
CA CYS A 118 1.44 -3.25 3.77
C CYS A 118 1.89 -4.65 3.30
N ALA A 119 1.18 -5.71 3.66
CA ALA A 119 1.59 -7.07 3.26
C ALA A 119 1.62 -7.29 1.74
N ALA A 120 0.58 -6.82 1.02
CA ALA A 120 0.43 -6.99 -0.43
C ALA A 120 0.53 -5.67 -1.22
N GLY A 121 0.64 -4.52 -0.55
CA GLY A 121 0.63 -3.23 -1.21
C GLY A 121 -0.69 -2.91 -1.93
N LYS A 122 -1.78 -3.58 -1.57
CA LYS A 122 -3.08 -3.51 -2.24
C LYS A 122 -4.08 -2.66 -1.47
N ASP A 123 -4.58 -3.16 -0.32
CA ASP A 123 -5.71 -2.59 0.41
C ASP A 123 -5.28 -1.37 1.24
N ARG A 124 -4.63 -1.54 2.38
CA ARG A 124 -4.16 -0.44 3.26
C ARG A 124 -3.30 0.56 2.49
N THR A 125 -2.32 0.07 1.74
CA THR A 125 -1.48 0.89 0.86
C THR A 125 -2.31 1.61 -0.21
N GLY A 126 -3.35 0.95 -0.75
CA GLY A 126 -4.26 1.52 -1.74
C GLY A 126 -5.08 2.67 -1.19
N VAL A 127 -5.62 2.52 0.04
CA VAL A 127 -6.38 3.59 0.72
C VAL A 127 -5.48 4.79 1.00
N VAL A 128 -4.30 4.58 1.60
CA VAL A 128 -3.32 5.65 1.85
C VAL A 128 -2.95 6.37 0.55
N SER A 129 -2.67 5.62 -0.53
CA SER A 129 -2.35 6.20 -1.85
C SER A 129 -3.49 7.06 -2.39
N ALA A 130 -4.72 6.57 -2.30
CA ALA A 130 -5.89 7.30 -2.80
C ALA A 130 -6.11 8.63 -2.06
N VAL A 131 -5.92 8.63 -0.72
CA VAL A 131 -6.04 9.85 0.08
C VAL A 131 -4.92 10.84 -0.24
N ILE A 132 -3.67 10.38 -0.37
CA ILE A 132 -2.54 11.24 -0.78
C ILE A 132 -2.83 11.89 -2.14
N LEU A 133 -3.18 11.09 -3.15
CA LEU A 133 -3.45 11.59 -4.50
C LEU A 133 -4.62 12.58 -4.52
N LYS A 134 -5.68 12.31 -3.77
CA LYS A 134 -6.82 13.22 -3.64
C LYS A 134 -6.41 14.56 -3.01
N LYS A 135 -5.62 14.55 -1.92
CA LYS A 135 -5.08 15.75 -1.28
C LYS A 135 -4.16 16.55 -2.23
N LEU A 136 -3.45 15.87 -3.14
CA LEU A 136 -2.63 16.50 -4.18
C LEU A 136 -3.43 17.02 -5.39
N GLY A 137 -4.75 16.85 -5.40
CA GLY A 137 -5.61 17.33 -6.48
C GLY A 137 -5.59 16.47 -7.74
N VAL A 138 -5.09 15.23 -7.66
CA VAL A 138 -5.11 14.29 -8.78
C VAL A 138 -6.54 13.85 -9.07
N ASP A 139 -6.91 13.73 -10.35
CA ASP A 139 -8.25 13.35 -10.77
C ASP A 139 -8.62 11.91 -10.36
N GLU A 140 -9.92 11.69 -10.15
CA GLU A 140 -10.44 10.39 -9.68
C GLU A 140 -10.06 9.25 -10.60
N LYS A 141 -10.07 9.47 -11.93
CA LYS A 141 -9.74 8.43 -12.90
C LYS A 141 -8.30 7.94 -12.68
N THR A 142 -7.34 8.86 -12.56
CA THR A 142 -5.92 8.54 -12.32
C THR A 142 -5.74 7.80 -10.99
N ILE A 143 -6.46 8.20 -9.92
CA ILE A 143 -6.44 7.52 -8.62
C ILE A 143 -6.93 6.07 -8.74
N LEU A 144 -8.05 5.86 -9.45
CA LEU A 144 -8.61 4.53 -9.64
C LEU A 144 -7.74 3.66 -10.54
N ASP A 145 -7.17 4.22 -11.60
CA ASP A 145 -6.26 3.53 -12.50
C ASP A 145 -5.01 3.03 -11.73
N ASP A 146 -4.39 3.88 -10.88
CA ASP A 146 -3.28 3.45 -10.02
C ASP A 146 -3.70 2.31 -9.08
N TYR A 147 -4.85 2.45 -8.41
CA TYR A 147 -5.32 1.39 -7.52
C TYR A 147 -5.49 0.05 -8.25
N MET A 148 -6.08 0.08 -9.44
CA MET A 148 -6.38 -1.11 -10.24
C MET A 148 -5.14 -1.80 -10.82
N ILE A 149 -3.99 -1.12 -10.98
CA ILE A 149 -2.70 -1.75 -11.34
C ILE A 149 -2.37 -2.91 -10.39
N SER A 150 -2.75 -2.82 -9.12
CA SER A 150 -2.51 -3.87 -8.14
C SER A 150 -3.20 -5.19 -8.50
N LYS A 151 -4.29 -5.17 -9.25
CA LYS A 151 -4.96 -6.38 -9.75
C LYS A 151 -4.04 -7.16 -10.67
N ASP A 152 -3.48 -6.50 -11.67
CA ASP A 152 -2.63 -7.15 -12.67
C ASP A 152 -1.30 -7.61 -12.06
N ASN A 153 -0.68 -6.76 -11.25
CA ASN A 153 0.60 -7.06 -10.60
C ASN A 153 0.52 -8.24 -9.61
N LEU A 154 -0.63 -8.45 -8.98
CA LEU A 154 -0.82 -9.47 -7.95
C LEU A 154 -1.63 -10.69 -8.41
N MET A 155 -2.06 -10.76 -9.66
CA MET A 155 -3.03 -11.75 -10.12
C MET A 155 -2.64 -13.19 -9.72
N VAL A 156 -1.40 -13.61 -9.98
CA VAL A 156 -0.91 -14.96 -9.63
C VAL A 156 -1.01 -15.23 -8.12
N ARG A 157 -0.70 -14.22 -7.29
CA ARG A 157 -0.80 -14.33 -5.84
C ARG A 157 -2.26 -14.35 -5.37
N LEU A 158 -3.12 -13.56 -5.99
CA LEU A 158 -4.55 -13.51 -5.66
C LEU A 158 -5.27 -14.81 -6.03
N GLU A 159 -4.92 -15.43 -7.15
CA GLU A 159 -5.42 -16.75 -7.55
C GLU A 159 -5.01 -17.83 -6.53
N LYS A 160 -3.76 -17.80 -6.05
CA LYS A 160 -3.29 -18.71 -5.00
C LYS A 160 -4.07 -18.50 -3.69
N ILE A 161 -4.29 -17.26 -3.27
CA ILE A 161 -5.11 -16.95 -2.08
C ILE A 161 -6.52 -17.52 -2.25
N LYS A 162 -7.12 -17.39 -3.44
CA LYS A 162 -8.46 -17.95 -3.70
C LYS A 162 -8.47 -19.48 -3.59
N GLN A 163 -7.41 -20.16 -4.02
CA GLN A 163 -7.29 -21.62 -3.88
C GLN A 163 -7.14 -22.03 -2.40
N GLU A 164 -6.36 -21.30 -1.62
CA GLU A 164 -6.14 -21.54 -0.18
C GLU A 164 -7.37 -21.19 0.67
N HIS A 165 -8.20 -20.23 0.23
CA HIS A 165 -9.40 -19.74 0.92
C HIS A 165 -10.65 -19.84 0.02
N PRO A 166 -11.14 -21.05 -0.28
CA PRO A 166 -12.24 -21.26 -1.24
C PRO A 166 -13.54 -20.56 -0.85
N ASN A 167 -13.75 -20.30 0.44
CA ASN A 167 -14.95 -19.61 0.95
C ASN A 167 -14.97 -18.11 0.68
N GLN A 168 -13.81 -17.48 0.39
CA GLN A 168 -13.77 -16.07 0.01
C GLN A 168 -14.31 -15.89 -1.40
N THR A 169 -15.13 -14.86 -1.62
CA THR A 169 -15.54 -14.50 -2.97
C THR A 169 -14.36 -13.89 -3.74
N ILE A 170 -14.35 -14.08 -5.05
CA ILE A 170 -13.30 -13.47 -5.89
C ILE A 170 -13.29 -11.93 -5.75
N ARG A 171 -14.46 -11.31 -5.54
CA ARG A 171 -14.59 -9.87 -5.34
C ARG A 171 -13.98 -9.38 -4.03
N ALA A 172 -13.98 -10.19 -2.96
CA ALA A 172 -13.31 -9.85 -1.71
C ALA A 172 -11.78 -9.87 -1.84
N ILE A 173 -11.25 -10.68 -2.76
CA ILE A 173 -9.81 -10.90 -2.91
C ILE A 173 -9.17 -9.90 -3.89
N ILE A 174 -9.80 -9.66 -5.04
CA ILE A 174 -9.26 -8.77 -6.08
C ILE A 174 -9.61 -7.30 -5.81
N PRO A 175 -8.76 -6.35 -6.22
CA PRO A 175 -9.10 -4.93 -6.21
C PRO A 175 -10.38 -4.65 -6.99
N HIS A 176 -11.25 -3.82 -6.42
CA HIS A 176 -12.46 -3.34 -7.09
C HIS A 176 -12.54 -1.82 -6.96
N PRO A 177 -12.84 -1.08 -8.05
CA PRO A 177 -12.79 0.38 -8.02
C PRO A 177 -13.74 1.01 -7.00
N ASP A 178 -14.85 0.36 -6.69
CA ASP A 178 -15.84 0.88 -5.74
C ASP A 178 -15.30 0.99 -4.32
N TYR A 179 -14.33 0.16 -3.92
CA TYR A 179 -13.70 0.25 -2.60
C TYR A 179 -13.05 1.63 -2.42
N VAL A 180 -12.27 2.07 -3.41
CA VAL A 180 -11.61 3.37 -3.36
C VAL A 180 -12.57 4.52 -3.68
N LYS A 181 -13.53 4.36 -4.60
CA LYS A 181 -14.57 5.37 -4.85
C LYS A 181 -15.34 5.74 -3.59
N ASN A 182 -15.65 4.75 -2.76
CA ASN A 182 -16.33 4.99 -1.49
C ASN A 182 -15.47 5.82 -0.52
N ILE A 183 -14.17 5.55 -0.47
CA ILE A 183 -13.21 6.35 0.30
C ILE A 183 -13.16 7.79 -0.21
N LEU A 184 -13.03 7.99 -1.53
CA LEU A 184 -12.91 9.32 -2.15
C LEU A 184 -14.11 10.23 -1.92
N LYS A 185 -15.29 9.67 -1.62
CA LYS A 185 -16.50 10.44 -1.27
C LYS A 185 -16.48 11.00 0.16
N LYS A 186 -15.58 10.50 1.01
CA LYS A 186 -15.49 10.88 2.42
C LYS A 186 -14.46 11.98 2.67
N ILE A 187 -13.67 12.30 1.66
CA ILE A 187 -12.61 13.32 1.62
C ILE A 187 -12.85 14.25 0.40
#